data_dc34f7bd014bf62f416f80521ce0672d
#
_entry.id   dc34f7bd014bf62f416f80521ce0672d
#
_cell.length_a   1.000
_cell.length_b   1.000
_cell.length_c   1.000
_cell.angle_alpha   90.00
_cell.angle_beta   90.00
_cell.angle_gamma   90.00
#
_symmetry.space_group_name_H-M   'P 1'
#
loop_
_entity.id
_entity.type
_entity.pdbx_description
1 polymer ?
#
loop_
_entity_poly.entity_id
_entity_poly.type
_entity_poly.pdbx_seq_one_letter_code
_entity_poly.pdbx_strand_id
1 'polypeptide(L)'
;MFLKGLWDQHRAQKWNREQLRKSFGKAGRTEYADGELNGIVRYFEKHPKDFQIDDITWNDLNLDEIFLRMNSTCSSAGQEYLYAMLRSPSFEGKELQEREKLLEFLEQDEEMRVRMQEIFFKIGRTGKY
;
A
#
# COMPACT_ATOMS: atom_id res chain seq x y z
N MET A 1 -15.62 -2.74 -33.58
CA MET A 1 -14.59 -1.97 -32.85
C MET A 1 -15.01 -1.62 -31.42
N PHE A 2 -16.20 -1.11 -31.20
CA PHE A 2 -16.71 -0.72 -29.87
C PHE A 2 -16.89 -1.91 -28.89
N LEU A 3 -17.38 -3.05 -29.38
CA LEU A 3 -17.61 -4.26 -28.57
C LEU A 3 -16.32 -4.93 -28.09
N LYS A 4 -15.24 -4.84 -28.85
CA LYS A 4 -13.94 -5.42 -28.51
C LYS A 4 -13.29 -4.69 -27.33
N GLY A 5 -13.40 -3.36 -27.28
CA GLY A 5 -12.91 -2.55 -26.17
C GLY A 5 -13.63 -2.80 -24.85
N LEU A 6 -14.96 -3.02 -24.90
CA LEU A 6 -15.76 -3.37 -23.72
C LEU A 6 -15.43 -4.78 -23.21
N TRP A 7 -15.17 -5.72 -24.10
CA TRP A 7 -14.74 -7.08 -23.76
C TRP A 7 -13.35 -7.10 -23.13
N ASP A 8 -12.41 -6.31 -23.67
CA ASP A 8 -11.06 -6.22 -23.15
C ASP A 8 -11.03 -5.54 -21.78
N GLN A 9 -11.87 -4.51 -21.56
CA GLN A 9 -12.04 -3.90 -20.24
C GLN A 9 -12.66 -4.88 -19.21
N HIS A 10 -13.63 -5.68 -19.63
CA HIS A 10 -14.27 -6.66 -18.75
C HIS A 10 -13.32 -7.81 -18.39
N ARG A 11 -12.51 -8.26 -19.35
CA ARG A 11 -11.44 -9.23 -19.11
C ARG A 11 -10.34 -8.69 -18.19
N ALA A 12 -9.92 -7.45 -18.38
CA ALA A 12 -8.92 -6.80 -17.54
C ALA A 12 -9.42 -6.64 -16.09
N GLN A 13 -10.68 -6.26 -15.86
CA GLN A 13 -11.27 -6.18 -14.54
C GLN A 13 -11.38 -7.54 -13.84
N LYS A 14 -11.80 -8.57 -14.57
CA LYS A 14 -11.91 -9.93 -14.02
C LYS A 14 -10.55 -10.51 -13.67
N TRP A 15 -9.54 -10.28 -14.49
CA TRP A 15 -8.18 -10.71 -14.27
C TRP A 15 -7.55 -10.02 -13.06
N ASN A 16 -7.79 -8.72 -12.88
CA ASN A 16 -7.32 -7.96 -11.73
C ASN A 16 -7.92 -8.45 -10.40
N ARG A 17 -9.20 -8.77 -10.34
CA ARG A 17 -9.85 -9.34 -9.14
C ARG A 17 -9.24 -10.65 -8.71
N GLU A 18 -9.03 -11.56 -9.65
CA GLU A 18 -8.44 -12.85 -9.37
C GLU A 18 -6.99 -12.72 -8.88
N GLN A 19 -6.20 -11.82 -9.47
CA GLN A 19 -4.85 -11.50 -9.00
C GLN A 19 -4.86 -10.89 -7.60
N LEU A 20 -5.79 -10.00 -7.30
CA LEU A 20 -5.93 -9.43 -5.96
C LEU A 20 -6.21 -10.50 -4.91
N ARG A 21 -7.08 -11.44 -5.21
CA ARG A 21 -7.34 -12.60 -4.34
C ARG A 21 -6.10 -13.45 -4.13
N LYS A 22 -5.38 -13.75 -5.20
CA LYS A 22 -4.18 -14.61 -5.15
C LYS A 22 -2.97 -13.94 -4.50
N SER A 23 -2.90 -12.61 -4.51
CA SER A 23 -1.80 -11.85 -3.93
C SER A 23 -1.91 -11.66 -2.42
N PHE A 24 -3.07 -11.91 -1.85
CA PHE A 24 -3.28 -11.76 -0.40
C PHE A 24 -2.34 -12.65 0.40
N GLY A 25 -1.70 -12.07 1.42
CA GLY A 25 -0.73 -12.76 2.26
C GLY A 25 0.63 -13.04 1.63
N LYS A 26 0.87 -12.58 0.39
CA LYS A 26 2.18 -12.69 -0.26
C LYS A 26 3.00 -11.43 -0.05
N ALA A 27 4.33 -11.57 -0.19
CA ALA A 27 5.23 -10.42 -0.17
C ALA A 27 4.81 -9.39 -1.23
N GLY A 28 4.96 -8.12 -0.91
CA GLY A 28 4.57 -7.03 -1.77
C GLY A 28 5.48 -6.90 -3.00
N ARG A 29 6.36 -5.92 -2.98
CA ARG A 29 7.24 -5.62 -4.12
C ARG A 29 8.62 -6.23 -3.93
N THR A 30 9.30 -6.50 -5.03
CA THR A 30 10.68 -6.97 -5.04
C THR A 30 11.69 -5.84 -5.28
N GLU A 31 11.26 -4.77 -5.94
CA GLU A 31 12.10 -3.63 -6.29
C GLU A 31 11.29 -2.35 -6.48
N TYR A 32 11.96 -1.22 -6.42
CA TYR A 32 11.44 0.10 -6.78
C TYR A 32 12.07 0.59 -8.07
N ALA A 33 11.31 1.39 -8.83
CA ALA A 33 11.88 2.13 -9.94
C ALA A 33 12.83 3.23 -9.44
N ASP A 34 13.78 3.62 -10.26
CA ASP A 34 14.70 4.71 -9.93
C ASP A 34 13.95 5.98 -9.56
N GLY A 35 14.28 6.55 -8.41
CA GLY A 35 13.65 7.77 -7.90
C GLY A 35 12.26 7.58 -7.27
N GLU A 36 11.67 6.39 -7.31
CA GLU A 36 10.33 6.14 -6.74
C GLU A 36 10.29 6.41 -5.24
N LEU A 37 11.31 6.03 -4.49
CA LEU A 37 11.41 6.27 -3.04
C LEU A 37 11.36 7.76 -2.70
N ASN A 38 11.93 8.64 -3.53
CA ASN A 38 11.88 10.09 -3.32
C ASN A 38 10.43 10.64 -3.32
N GLY A 39 9.54 10.03 -4.09
CA GLY A 39 8.12 10.37 -4.07
C GLY A 39 7.41 9.84 -2.82
N ILE A 40 7.76 8.63 -2.41
CA ILE A 40 7.13 7.92 -1.29
C ILE A 40 7.35 8.64 0.05
N VAL A 41 8.52 9.21 0.26
CA VAL A 41 8.87 9.90 1.52
C VAL A 41 8.19 11.25 1.73
N ARG A 42 7.62 11.84 0.69
CA ARG A 42 7.07 13.21 0.72
C ARG A 42 5.98 13.41 1.76
N TYR A 43 5.06 12.47 1.90
CA TYR A 43 4.00 12.57 2.90
C TYR A 43 4.57 12.60 4.31
N PHE A 44 5.51 11.71 4.61
CA PHE A 44 6.20 11.66 5.90
C PHE A 44 6.93 12.98 6.20
N GLU A 45 7.67 13.53 5.25
CA GLU A 45 8.40 14.79 5.42
C GLU A 45 7.49 15.99 5.67
N LYS A 46 6.30 16.00 5.08
CA LYS A 46 5.31 17.07 5.22
C LYS A 46 4.44 16.96 6.48
N HIS A 47 4.44 15.82 7.13
CA HIS A 47 3.60 15.54 8.30
C HIS A 47 4.43 15.05 9.49
N PRO A 48 5.34 15.89 10.02
CA PRO A 48 6.17 15.51 11.15
C PRO A 48 5.32 15.21 12.39
N LYS A 49 5.75 14.21 13.15
CA LYS A 49 5.15 13.82 14.43
C LYS A 49 6.18 13.95 15.54
N ASP A 50 5.72 14.00 16.79
CA ASP A 50 6.59 14.15 17.97
C ASP A 50 7.62 13.02 18.08
N PHE A 51 7.24 11.80 17.75
CA PHE A 51 8.15 10.67 17.65
C PHE A 51 8.20 10.16 16.21
N GLN A 52 9.41 10.04 15.71
CA GLN A 52 9.70 9.48 14.38
C GLN A 52 10.98 8.66 14.44
N ILE A 53 11.01 7.56 13.72
CA ILE A 53 12.24 6.79 13.52
C ILE A 53 13.16 7.63 12.64
N ASP A 54 14.36 7.96 13.15
CA ASP A 54 15.36 8.70 12.40
C ASP A 54 16.01 7.86 11.28
N ASP A 55 16.74 8.52 10.41
CA ASP A 55 17.34 7.87 9.25
C ASP A 55 18.43 6.85 9.64
N ILE A 56 19.14 7.11 10.72
CA ILE A 56 20.20 6.19 11.21
C ILE A 56 19.53 4.89 11.66
N THR A 57 18.55 4.98 12.54
CA THR A 57 17.82 3.81 13.04
C THR A 57 17.11 3.06 11.92
N TRP A 58 16.51 3.80 10.98
CA TRP A 58 15.84 3.23 9.80
C TRP A 58 16.81 2.39 8.96
N ASN A 59 18.00 2.92 8.69
CA ASN A 59 19.03 2.23 7.92
C ASN A 59 19.64 1.05 8.68
N ASP A 60 19.93 1.22 9.97
CA ASP A 60 20.53 0.16 10.80
C ASP A 60 19.61 -1.08 10.91
N LEU A 61 18.29 -0.86 10.93
CA LEU A 61 17.31 -1.92 10.96
C LEU A 61 16.91 -2.42 9.56
N ASN A 62 17.50 -1.88 8.50
CA ASN A 62 17.16 -2.20 7.10
C ASN A 62 15.66 -2.10 6.80
N LEU A 63 15.02 -1.06 7.29
CA LEU A 63 13.57 -0.90 7.20
C LEU A 63 13.08 -0.60 5.77
N ASP A 64 13.94 -0.16 4.86
CA ASP A 64 13.60 -0.05 3.43
C ASP A 64 13.24 -1.41 2.82
N GLU A 65 13.97 -2.46 3.17
CA GLU A 65 13.65 -3.81 2.70
C GLU A 65 12.35 -4.34 3.30
N ILE A 66 12.11 -4.07 4.58
CA ILE A 66 10.86 -4.43 5.24
C ILE A 66 9.68 -3.70 4.59
N PHE A 67 9.82 -2.39 4.37
CA PHE A 67 8.82 -1.60 3.68
C PHE A 67 8.52 -2.14 2.27
N LEU A 68 9.56 -2.46 1.51
CA LEU A 68 9.42 -3.04 0.17
C LEU A 68 8.55 -4.31 0.19
N ARG A 69 8.84 -5.23 1.10
CA ARG A 69 8.10 -6.49 1.24
C ARG A 69 6.66 -6.29 1.71
N MET A 70 6.42 -5.31 2.58
CA MET A 70 5.09 -4.99 3.07
C MET A 70 4.24 -4.20 2.07
N ASN A 71 4.88 -3.54 1.09
CA ASN A 71 4.20 -2.64 0.17
C ASN A 71 3.37 -3.38 -0.88
N SER A 72 2.19 -3.83 -0.48
CA SER A 72 1.13 -4.36 -1.35
C SER A 72 0.06 -3.31 -1.64
N THR A 73 0.36 -2.03 -1.46
CA THR A 73 -0.56 -0.93 -1.69
C THR A 73 -0.94 -0.79 -3.16
N CYS A 74 -2.16 -0.36 -3.42
CA CYS A 74 -2.73 -0.25 -4.76
C CYS A 74 -2.68 1.18 -5.32
N SER A 75 -2.20 2.14 -4.55
CA SER A 75 -2.15 3.56 -4.94
C SER A 75 -0.89 4.25 -4.42
N SER A 76 -0.52 5.37 -5.05
CA SER A 76 0.60 6.20 -4.58
C SER A 76 0.34 6.76 -3.19
N ALA A 77 -0.87 7.25 -2.92
CA ALA A 77 -1.26 7.75 -1.61
C ALA A 77 -1.16 6.65 -0.53
N GLY A 78 -1.55 5.41 -0.87
CA GLY A 78 -1.46 4.27 0.04
C GLY A 78 -0.01 3.94 0.42
N GLN A 79 0.91 3.93 -0.53
CA GLN A 79 2.31 3.63 -0.24
C GLN A 79 3.01 4.76 0.54
N GLU A 80 2.71 6.02 0.23
CA GLU A 80 3.23 7.16 0.99
C GLU A 80 2.74 7.11 2.46
N TYR A 81 1.48 6.77 2.66
CA TYR A 81 0.90 6.63 4.00
C TYR A 81 1.49 5.43 4.76
N LEU A 82 1.67 4.28 4.11
CA LEU A 82 2.31 3.10 4.70
C LEU A 82 3.73 3.43 5.17
N TYR A 83 4.51 4.12 4.34
CA TYR A 83 5.85 4.56 4.70
C TYR A 83 5.83 5.46 5.94
N ALA A 84 4.98 6.49 5.94
CA ALA A 84 4.85 7.40 7.07
C ALA A 84 4.41 6.70 8.36
N MET A 85 3.53 5.71 8.25
CA MET A 85 3.05 4.91 9.37
C MET A 85 4.17 4.07 9.99
N LEU A 86 5.03 3.48 9.18
CA LEU A 86 6.20 2.73 9.66
C LEU A 86 7.26 3.64 10.29
N ARG A 87 7.43 4.84 9.75
CA ARG A 87 8.36 5.86 10.30
C ARG A 87 7.86 6.49 11.60
N SER A 88 6.57 6.44 11.85
CA SER A 88 5.92 7.08 13.01
C SER A 88 5.01 6.09 13.73
N PRO A 89 5.58 5.09 14.42
CA PRO A 89 4.79 4.08 15.12
C PRO A 89 3.91 4.72 16.18
N SER A 90 2.69 4.18 16.35
CA SER A 90 1.78 4.60 17.39
C SER A 90 2.07 3.88 18.70
N PHE A 91 2.02 4.64 19.79
CA PHE A 91 2.11 4.10 21.16
C PHE A 91 0.75 4.08 21.88
N GLU A 92 -0.32 4.48 21.20
CA GLU A 92 -1.67 4.51 21.73
C GLU A 92 -2.37 3.17 21.55
N GLY A 93 -2.65 2.48 22.66
CA GLY A 93 -3.30 1.16 22.64
C GLY A 93 -4.65 1.16 21.93
N LYS A 94 -5.45 2.23 22.06
CA LYS A 94 -6.74 2.36 21.39
C LYS A 94 -6.59 2.40 19.86
N GLU A 95 -5.66 3.18 19.35
CA GLU A 95 -5.38 3.26 17.91
C GLU A 95 -4.93 1.90 17.36
N LEU A 96 -4.05 1.21 18.08
CA LEU A 96 -3.59 -0.11 17.68
C LEU A 96 -4.73 -1.14 17.66
N GLN A 97 -5.62 -1.11 18.65
CA GLN A 97 -6.78 -2.00 18.70
C GLN A 97 -7.78 -1.73 17.56
N GLU A 98 -8.02 -0.46 17.23
CA GLU A 98 -8.89 -0.10 16.09
C GLU A 98 -8.29 -0.58 14.77
N ARG A 99 -6.98 -0.47 14.60
CA ARG A 99 -6.26 -0.97 13.44
C ARG A 99 -6.34 -2.50 13.34
N GLU A 100 -6.16 -3.20 14.45
CA GLU A 100 -6.27 -4.66 14.52
C GLU A 100 -7.66 -5.14 14.11
N LYS A 101 -8.72 -4.53 14.62
CA LYS A 101 -10.10 -4.84 14.22
C LYS A 101 -10.36 -4.63 12.73
N LEU A 102 -9.79 -3.57 12.14
CA LEU A 102 -9.89 -3.34 10.71
C LEU A 102 -9.17 -4.41 9.90
N LEU A 103 -7.99 -4.82 10.34
CA LEU A 103 -7.22 -5.89 9.70
C LEU A 103 -7.96 -7.22 9.75
N GLU A 104 -8.51 -7.60 10.90
CA GLU A 104 -9.32 -8.80 11.08
C GLU A 104 -10.56 -8.78 10.17
N PHE A 105 -11.25 -7.65 10.12
CA PHE A 105 -12.41 -7.49 9.23
C PHE A 105 -12.04 -7.71 7.77
N LEU A 106 -10.97 -7.09 7.29
CA LEU A 106 -10.52 -7.21 5.90
C LEU A 106 -9.94 -8.60 5.58
N GLU A 107 -9.40 -9.30 6.58
CA GLU A 107 -8.95 -10.69 6.43
C GLU A 107 -10.13 -11.64 6.23
N GLN A 108 -11.20 -11.43 6.99
CA GLN A 108 -12.38 -12.30 6.98
C GLN A 108 -13.33 -12.03 5.81
N ASP A 109 -13.42 -10.78 5.36
CA ASP A 109 -14.30 -10.37 4.25
C ASP A 109 -13.51 -10.14 2.95
N GLU A 110 -13.27 -11.24 2.22
CA GLU A 110 -12.54 -11.19 0.95
C GLU A 110 -13.21 -10.28 -0.09
N GLU A 111 -14.54 -10.32 -0.18
CA GLU A 111 -15.27 -9.53 -1.17
C GLU A 111 -15.12 -8.03 -0.90
N MET A 112 -15.26 -7.60 0.35
CA MET A 112 -15.05 -6.20 0.74
C MET A 112 -13.60 -5.79 0.51
N ARG A 113 -12.64 -6.63 0.90
CA ARG A 113 -11.21 -6.37 0.68
C ARG A 113 -10.90 -6.13 -0.80
N VAL A 114 -11.36 -7.02 -1.68
CA VAL A 114 -11.14 -6.90 -3.12
C VAL A 114 -11.80 -5.65 -3.70
N ARG A 115 -13.02 -5.32 -3.27
CA ARG A 115 -13.70 -4.09 -3.70
C ARG A 115 -12.95 -2.83 -3.30
N MET A 116 -12.44 -2.78 -2.09
CA MET A 116 -11.60 -1.66 -1.64
C MET A 116 -10.30 -1.56 -2.45
N GLN A 117 -9.64 -2.67 -2.71
CA GLN A 117 -8.44 -2.70 -3.53
C GLN A 117 -8.70 -2.20 -4.96
N GLU A 118 -9.82 -2.58 -5.56
CA GLU A 118 -10.22 -2.08 -6.89
C GLU A 118 -10.41 -0.55 -6.90
N ILE A 119 -11.02 0.00 -5.85
CA ILE A 119 -11.19 1.45 -5.70
C ILE A 119 -9.83 2.14 -5.61
N PHE A 120 -8.92 1.63 -4.80
CA PHE A 120 -7.56 2.17 -4.67
C PHE A 120 -6.76 2.07 -5.97
N PHE A 121 -6.91 0.99 -6.72
CA PHE A 121 -6.32 0.88 -8.06
C PHE A 121 -6.84 1.93 -9.03
N LYS A 122 -8.12 2.30 -8.95
CA LYS A 122 -8.70 3.38 -9.78
C LYS A 122 -8.14 4.75 -9.41
N ILE A 123 -7.84 5.00 -8.14
CA ILE A 123 -7.13 6.20 -7.70
C ILE A 123 -5.74 6.22 -8.33
N GLY A 124 -5.11 5.06 -8.44
CA GLY A 124 -3.94 4.81 -9.25
C GLY A 124 -2.63 5.25 -8.62
N ARG A 125 -1.58 5.03 -9.37
CA ARG A 125 -0.22 5.48 -9.05
C ARG A 125 0.16 6.63 -9.95
N THR A 126 0.68 7.69 -9.38
CA THR A 126 1.30 8.76 -10.16
C THR A 126 2.57 8.22 -10.79
N GLY A 127 2.61 8.18 -12.11
CA GLY A 127 3.71 7.62 -12.89
C GLY A 127 4.92 8.54 -13.10
N LYS A 128 5.13 9.52 -12.22
CA LYS A 128 6.25 10.45 -12.32
C LYS A 128 6.90 10.61 -10.95
N TYR A 129 7.94 9.87 -10.77
CA TYR A 129 8.92 10.10 -9.71
C TYR A 129 10.19 10.69 -10.32
#